data_58403bec448a301e479914e560e677ea
#
_entry.id   58403bec448a301e479914e560e677ea
#
_cell.length_a   1.000
_cell.length_b   1.000
_cell.length_c   1.000
_cell.angle_alpha   90.00
_cell.angle_beta   90.00
_cell.angle_gamma   90.00
#
_symmetry.space_group_name_H-M   'P 1'
#
loop_
_entity.id
_entity.type
_entity.pdbx_description
1 polymer ?
#
loop_
_entity_poly.entity_id
_entity_poly.type
_entity_poly.pdbx_seq_one_letter_code
_entity_poly.pdbx_strand_id
1 'polypeptide(L)'
;EYRLHSAATGLLYHQLLDRHILDWLSGYPSLWAPLLYVLAGQYEHAGVLGELVVQADRASVAQELGGDPARAMAAPKHALQRKLLDGLRYLLKEQLKLNQPEASDGWLTEDGLWLVSKTVSDKLRAHLLSQGIDGIPANNTAVFNVLQDHGMLQPTSDGKAVWRATVTSTTGWSHSFTLLRLAPALIWESGERPAPFAGTVVIDTVPADKNADRRLATQPAIGAEPTSEGQETP
;
A
#
# COMPACT_ATOMS: atom_id res chain seq x y z
N GLU A 1 -2.96 -11.06 9.17
CA GLU A 1 -2.78 -12.48 9.54
C GLU A 1 -1.54 -13.12 8.92
N TYR A 2 -1.26 -12.89 7.64
CA TYR A 2 -0.10 -13.49 6.95
C TYR A 2 1.26 -13.14 7.58
N ARG A 3 1.41 -11.92 8.10
CA ARG A 3 2.65 -11.48 8.78
C ARG A 3 2.87 -12.15 10.14
N LEU A 4 1.81 -12.59 10.81
CA LEU A 4 1.90 -13.30 12.09
C LEU A 4 2.48 -14.72 11.93
N HIS A 5 2.18 -15.41 10.84
CA HIS A 5 2.72 -16.74 10.57
C HIS A 5 4.25 -16.69 10.40
N SER A 6 4.76 -15.74 9.62
CA SER A 6 6.21 -15.58 9.41
C SER A 6 6.94 -15.23 10.71
N ALA A 7 6.37 -14.32 11.52
CA ALA A 7 6.95 -13.98 12.81
C ALA A 7 6.93 -15.16 13.79
N ALA A 8 5.83 -15.93 13.84
CA ALA A 8 5.73 -17.13 14.68
C ALA A 8 6.74 -18.20 14.28
N THR A 9 6.93 -18.43 12.96
CA THR A 9 7.92 -19.39 12.47
C THR A 9 9.33 -19.01 12.92
N GLY A 10 9.71 -17.74 12.85
CA GLY A 10 10.99 -17.26 13.33
C GLY A 10 11.23 -17.48 14.84
N LEU A 11 10.16 -17.46 15.65
CA LEU A 11 10.25 -17.73 17.09
C LEU A 11 10.30 -19.22 17.42
N LEU A 12 9.70 -20.06 16.59
CA LEU A 12 9.52 -21.49 16.88
C LEU A 12 10.51 -22.39 16.17
N TYR A 13 11.36 -21.88 15.26
CA TYR A 13 12.22 -22.73 14.42
C TYR A 13 13.10 -23.69 15.22
N HIS A 14 13.63 -23.27 16.38
CA HIS A 14 14.47 -24.10 17.23
C HIS A 14 13.70 -25.23 17.95
N GLN A 15 12.36 -25.16 17.98
CA GLN A 15 11.50 -26.23 18.46
C GLN A 15 11.07 -27.17 17.35
N LEU A 16 11.07 -26.68 16.10
CA LEU A 16 10.64 -27.39 14.91
C LEU A 16 11.80 -28.13 14.22
N LEU A 17 13.03 -27.62 14.34
CA LEU A 17 14.22 -28.25 13.78
C LEU A 17 14.90 -29.14 14.82
N ASP A 18 15.22 -30.37 14.43
CA ASP A 18 16.00 -31.27 15.23
C ASP A 18 17.40 -30.69 15.49
N ARG A 19 17.94 -30.95 16.70
CA ARG A 19 19.25 -30.47 17.11
C ARG A 19 20.36 -30.86 16.11
N HIS A 20 20.28 -32.03 15.56
CA HIS A 20 21.24 -32.51 14.56
C HIS A 20 21.19 -31.67 13.25
N ILE A 21 20.01 -31.16 12.88
CA ILE A 21 19.88 -30.22 11.75
C ILE A 21 20.51 -28.87 12.07
N LEU A 22 20.29 -28.38 13.31
CA LEU A 22 20.90 -27.15 13.79
C LEU A 22 22.44 -27.25 13.87
N ASP A 23 22.95 -28.37 14.37
CA ASP A 23 24.38 -28.66 14.44
C ASP A 23 25.00 -28.75 13.02
N TRP A 24 24.30 -29.37 12.09
CA TRP A 24 24.71 -29.41 10.68
C TRP A 24 24.73 -28.01 10.05
N LEU A 25 23.67 -27.21 10.25
CA LEU A 25 23.58 -25.82 9.78
C LEU A 25 24.71 -24.95 10.34
N SER A 26 25.15 -25.19 11.57
CA SER A 26 26.23 -24.43 12.20
C SER A 26 27.56 -24.57 11.46
N GLY A 27 27.75 -25.66 10.73
CA GLY A 27 28.88 -25.90 9.84
C GLY A 27 28.82 -25.08 8.53
N TYR A 28 27.70 -24.43 8.22
CA TYR A 28 27.48 -23.68 6.99
C TYR A 28 26.95 -22.26 7.25
N PRO A 29 27.79 -21.35 7.73
CA PRO A 29 27.36 -19.99 8.09
C PRO A 29 26.66 -19.23 6.96
N SER A 30 27.02 -19.52 5.72
CA SER A 30 26.40 -18.90 4.53
C SER A 30 24.92 -19.28 4.31
N LEU A 31 24.45 -20.35 4.94
CA LEU A 31 23.04 -20.78 4.89
C LEU A 31 22.21 -20.14 5.99
N TRP A 32 22.81 -19.68 7.06
CA TRP A 32 22.08 -19.11 8.20
C TRP A 32 21.32 -17.83 7.86
N ALA A 33 21.96 -16.86 7.24
CA ALA A 33 21.31 -15.60 6.91
C ALA A 33 20.13 -15.80 5.96
N PRO A 34 20.25 -16.54 4.83
CA PRO A 34 19.11 -16.86 3.98
C PRO A 34 17.99 -17.59 4.72
N LEU A 35 18.30 -18.56 5.58
CA LEU A 35 17.30 -19.29 6.36
C LEU A 35 16.55 -18.36 7.32
N LEU A 36 17.24 -17.51 8.06
CA LEU A 36 16.63 -16.57 8.98
C LEU A 36 15.73 -15.57 8.27
N TYR A 37 16.15 -15.08 7.10
CA TYR A 37 15.29 -14.22 6.26
C TYR A 37 14.02 -14.94 5.80
N VAL A 38 14.12 -16.21 5.38
CA VAL A 38 12.94 -17.00 5.01
C VAL A 38 12.00 -17.17 6.21
N LEU A 39 12.54 -17.55 7.37
CA LEU A 39 11.75 -17.74 8.60
C LEU A 39 11.09 -16.44 9.08
N ALA A 40 11.72 -15.29 8.83
CA ALA A 40 11.17 -13.97 9.13
C ALA A 40 10.17 -13.46 8.05
N GLY A 41 9.95 -14.21 6.97
CA GLY A 41 9.11 -13.79 5.85
C GLY A 41 9.71 -12.69 4.97
N GLN A 42 11.03 -12.48 5.08
CA GLN A 42 11.79 -11.50 4.31
C GLN A 42 12.47 -12.18 3.10
N TYR A 43 11.67 -12.79 2.25
CA TYR A 43 12.13 -13.64 1.15
C TYR A 43 13.05 -12.93 0.16
N GLU A 44 12.88 -11.63 -0.02
CA GLU A 44 13.70 -10.78 -0.89
C GLU A 44 15.18 -10.68 -0.46
N HIS A 45 15.46 -10.90 0.83
CA HIS A 45 16.82 -10.89 1.37
C HIS A 45 17.45 -12.28 1.44
N ALA A 46 16.69 -13.32 1.14
CA ALA A 46 17.14 -14.72 1.23
C ALA A 46 17.74 -15.26 -0.08
N GLY A 47 17.91 -14.41 -1.12
CA GLY A 47 18.48 -14.82 -2.40
C GLY A 47 17.70 -15.96 -3.05
N VAL A 48 18.42 -16.94 -3.62
CA VAL A 48 17.82 -18.09 -4.32
C VAL A 48 16.86 -18.90 -3.42
N LEU A 49 17.18 -19.04 -2.14
CA LEU A 49 16.30 -19.76 -1.19
C LEU A 49 14.96 -19.06 -1.04
N GLY A 50 14.96 -17.74 -0.92
CA GLY A 50 13.71 -16.95 -0.86
C GLY A 50 12.89 -17.07 -2.13
N GLU A 51 13.54 -17.03 -3.30
CA GLU A 51 12.86 -17.22 -4.59
C GLU A 51 12.20 -18.60 -4.68
N LEU A 52 12.90 -19.66 -4.29
CA LEU A 52 12.37 -21.02 -4.29
C LEU A 52 11.18 -21.19 -3.35
N VAL A 53 11.25 -20.63 -2.14
CA VAL A 53 10.15 -20.69 -1.17
C VAL A 53 8.91 -19.97 -1.70
N VAL A 54 9.07 -18.77 -2.25
CA VAL A 54 7.94 -18.01 -2.83
C VAL A 54 7.33 -18.75 -4.03
N GLN A 55 8.14 -19.39 -4.87
CA GLN A 55 7.63 -20.18 -6.00
C GLN A 55 6.88 -21.42 -5.53
N ALA A 56 7.42 -22.13 -4.54
CA ALA A 56 6.79 -23.31 -3.96
C ALA A 56 5.46 -22.98 -3.28
N ASP A 57 5.40 -21.89 -2.52
CA ASP A 57 4.17 -21.38 -1.88
C ASP A 57 3.10 -21.07 -2.93
N ARG A 58 3.45 -20.33 -3.98
CA ARG A 58 2.53 -20.02 -5.08
C ARG A 58 2.03 -21.25 -5.80
N ALA A 59 2.91 -22.21 -6.06
CA ALA A 59 2.53 -23.47 -6.71
C ALA A 59 1.58 -24.29 -5.84
N SER A 60 1.84 -24.36 -4.55
CA SER A 60 1.00 -25.04 -3.56
C SER A 60 -0.40 -24.41 -3.48
N VAL A 61 -0.47 -23.08 -3.37
CA VAL A 61 -1.75 -22.35 -3.35
C VAL A 61 -2.51 -22.54 -4.67
N ALA A 62 -1.82 -22.47 -5.82
CA ALA A 62 -2.45 -22.68 -7.12
C ALA A 62 -3.05 -24.07 -7.23
N GLN A 63 -2.32 -25.09 -6.77
CA GLN A 63 -2.79 -26.49 -6.76
C GLN A 63 -4.03 -26.66 -5.88
N GLU A 64 -4.03 -26.09 -4.68
CA GLU A 64 -5.15 -26.18 -3.72
C GLU A 64 -6.41 -25.50 -4.28
N LEU A 65 -6.25 -24.40 -5.00
CA LEU A 65 -7.35 -23.65 -5.62
C LEU A 65 -7.77 -24.21 -6.99
N GLY A 66 -7.23 -25.35 -7.44
CA GLY A 66 -7.54 -25.95 -8.73
C GLY A 66 -6.93 -25.24 -9.94
N GLY A 67 -5.91 -24.41 -9.71
CA GLY A 67 -5.12 -23.75 -10.75
C GLY A 67 -3.95 -24.59 -11.26
N ASP A 68 -3.17 -24.02 -12.19
CA ASP A 68 -1.98 -24.65 -12.77
C ASP A 68 -0.71 -24.25 -11.98
N PRO A 69 -0.07 -25.18 -11.23
CA PRO A 69 1.16 -24.91 -10.50
C PRO A 69 2.34 -24.49 -11.39
N ALA A 70 2.43 -25.02 -12.62
CA ALA A 70 3.50 -24.68 -13.54
C ALA A 70 3.41 -23.19 -13.97
N ARG A 71 2.18 -22.72 -14.24
CA ARG A 71 1.91 -21.32 -14.54
C ARG A 71 2.21 -20.40 -13.34
N ALA A 72 1.88 -20.86 -12.12
CA ALA A 72 2.17 -20.13 -10.89
C ALA A 72 3.68 -20.01 -10.63
N MET A 73 4.46 -21.07 -10.92
CA MET A 73 5.93 -21.06 -10.84
C MET A 73 6.58 -20.18 -11.92
N ALA A 74 6.00 -20.14 -13.11
CA ALA A 74 6.48 -19.29 -14.21
C ALA A 74 6.13 -17.80 -14.02
N ALA A 75 5.30 -17.46 -13.01
CA ALA A 75 4.97 -16.08 -12.71
C ALA A 75 6.23 -15.24 -12.41
N PRO A 76 6.25 -13.93 -12.75
CA PRO A 76 7.44 -13.10 -12.66
C PRO A 76 8.12 -13.17 -11.28
N LYS A 77 9.45 -13.27 -11.27
CA LYS A 77 10.31 -13.46 -10.07
C LYS A 77 10.17 -12.40 -8.98
N HIS A 78 9.64 -11.23 -9.30
CA HIS A 78 9.47 -10.13 -8.35
C HIS A 78 8.01 -9.88 -8.06
N ALA A 79 7.66 -9.78 -6.78
CA ALA A 79 6.32 -9.39 -6.35
C ALA A 79 5.92 -8.06 -6.98
N LEU A 80 4.64 -7.90 -7.34
CA LEU A 80 4.11 -6.70 -7.98
C LEU A 80 4.47 -5.42 -7.22
N GLN A 81 4.42 -5.46 -5.90
CA GLN A 81 4.80 -4.32 -5.05
C GLN A 81 6.23 -3.82 -5.30
N ARG A 82 7.20 -4.74 -5.47
CA ARG A 82 8.59 -4.37 -5.74
C ARG A 82 8.73 -3.71 -7.11
N LYS A 83 8.06 -4.26 -8.12
CA LYS A 83 8.02 -3.65 -9.46
C LYS A 83 7.41 -2.27 -9.46
N LEU A 84 6.31 -2.08 -8.70
CA LEU A 84 5.68 -0.77 -8.52
C LEU A 84 6.64 0.21 -7.83
N LEU A 85 7.34 -0.23 -6.77
CA LEU A 85 8.29 0.61 -6.06
C LEU A 85 9.50 0.98 -6.92
N ASP A 86 10.10 0.01 -7.60
CA ASP A 86 11.26 0.24 -8.46
C ASP A 86 10.88 1.13 -9.65
N GLY A 87 9.72 0.91 -10.25
CA GLY A 87 9.17 1.78 -11.30
C GLY A 87 8.90 3.19 -10.79
N LEU A 88 8.36 3.34 -9.58
CA LEU A 88 8.12 4.65 -8.98
C LEU A 88 9.42 5.39 -8.66
N ARG A 89 10.43 4.70 -8.14
CA ARG A 89 11.78 5.25 -7.92
C ARG A 89 12.40 5.75 -9.22
N TYR A 90 12.32 4.94 -10.28
CA TYR A 90 12.78 5.34 -11.59
C TYR A 90 12.06 6.59 -12.11
N LEU A 91 10.74 6.61 -12.04
CA LEU A 91 9.95 7.77 -12.48
C LEU A 91 10.29 9.03 -11.70
N LEU A 92 10.44 8.94 -10.39
CA LEU A 92 10.79 10.07 -9.53
C LEU A 92 12.19 10.62 -9.82
N LYS A 93 13.10 9.77 -10.25
CA LYS A 93 14.46 10.15 -10.59
C LYS A 93 14.58 10.75 -12.00
N GLU A 94 13.85 10.20 -12.98
CA GLU A 94 14.09 10.45 -14.39
C GLU A 94 12.96 11.20 -15.11
N GLN A 95 11.71 11.13 -14.66
CA GLN A 95 10.57 11.58 -15.45
C GLN A 95 9.58 12.49 -14.74
N LEU A 96 9.50 12.42 -13.41
CA LEU A 96 8.54 13.23 -12.66
C LEU A 96 9.15 14.57 -12.26
N LYS A 97 8.38 15.61 -12.43
CA LYS A 97 8.75 16.96 -12.01
C LYS A 97 8.29 17.17 -10.58
N LEU A 98 9.21 17.36 -9.66
CA LEU A 98 8.89 17.65 -8.26
C LEU A 98 9.12 19.13 -7.93
N ASN A 99 8.35 19.64 -6.96
CA ASN A 99 8.53 20.95 -6.36
C ASN A 99 8.42 22.14 -7.33
N GLN A 100 7.85 21.93 -8.52
CA GLN A 100 7.60 23.03 -9.45
C GLN A 100 6.36 23.83 -8.99
N PRO A 101 6.35 25.15 -9.18
CA PRO A 101 5.25 25.99 -8.69
C PRO A 101 3.92 25.75 -9.43
N GLU A 102 3.91 25.34 -10.69
CA GLU A 102 2.68 25.30 -11.49
C GLU A 102 2.40 23.97 -12.20
N ALA A 103 3.39 23.21 -12.58
CA ALA A 103 3.22 21.98 -13.39
C ALA A 103 3.99 20.82 -12.77
N SER A 104 3.74 20.56 -11.50
CA SER A 104 4.42 19.51 -10.75
C SER A 104 3.64 18.20 -10.77
N ASP A 105 4.36 17.08 -10.84
CA ASP A 105 3.80 15.75 -10.61
C ASP A 105 3.73 15.42 -9.10
N GLY A 106 4.39 16.22 -8.25
CA GLY A 106 4.36 16.07 -6.80
C GLY A 106 5.22 17.09 -6.07
N TRP A 107 5.10 17.06 -4.74
CA TRP A 107 5.77 17.98 -3.81
C TRP A 107 6.36 17.21 -2.66
N LEU A 108 7.62 17.49 -2.35
CA LEU A 108 8.31 16.97 -1.20
C LEU A 108 8.25 18.00 -0.07
N THR A 109 7.65 17.61 1.04
CA THR A 109 7.59 18.41 2.27
C THR A 109 8.39 17.74 3.39
N GLU A 110 8.50 18.37 4.53
CA GLU A 110 9.07 17.73 5.72
C GLU A 110 8.24 16.53 6.17
N ASP A 111 6.90 16.61 6.01
CA ASP A 111 5.95 15.58 6.44
C ASP A 111 5.82 14.40 5.48
N GLY A 112 6.29 14.52 4.23
CA GLY A 112 6.14 13.45 3.26
C GLY A 112 6.33 13.84 1.81
N LEU A 113 6.29 12.84 0.95
CA LEU A 113 6.24 12.99 -0.50
C LEU A 113 4.78 12.90 -0.96
N TRP A 114 4.32 13.97 -1.59
CA TRP A 114 2.96 14.11 -2.10
C TRP A 114 2.95 14.02 -3.62
N LEU A 115 2.28 13.03 -4.19
CA LEU A 115 2.25 12.76 -5.63
C LEU A 115 0.85 12.91 -6.19
N VAL A 116 0.69 13.57 -7.35
CA VAL A 116 -0.60 13.69 -8.03
C VAL A 116 -1.09 12.32 -8.44
N SER A 117 -2.14 11.84 -7.78
CA SER A 117 -2.57 10.44 -7.77
C SER A 117 -2.79 9.88 -9.17
N LYS A 118 -3.58 10.55 -10.01
CA LYS A 118 -3.89 10.09 -11.36
C LYS A 118 -2.66 10.11 -12.26
N THR A 119 -1.98 11.24 -12.34
CA THR A 119 -0.84 11.44 -13.24
C THR A 119 0.28 10.47 -12.98
N VAL A 120 0.64 10.29 -11.70
CA VAL A 120 1.74 9.40 -11.31
C VAL A 120 1.37 7.94 -11.54
N SER A 121 0.14 7.54 -11.25
CA SER A 121 -0.30 6.16 -11.50
C SER A 121 -0.38 5.82 -12.98
N ASP A 122 -0.84 6.75 -13.82
CA ASP A 122 -0.90 6.56 -15.27
C ASP A 122 0.52 6.43 -15.85
N LYS A 123 1.47 7.30 -15.43
CA LYS A 123 2.89 7.22 -15.82
C LYS A 123 3.55 5.93 -15.33
N LEU A 124 3.29 5.52 -14.09
CA LEU A 124 3.84 4.29 -13.51
C LEU A 124 3.37 3.06 -14.28
N ARG A 125 2.07 2.99 -14.57
CA ARG A 125 1.52 1.88 -15.37
C ARG A 125 2.10 1.85 -16.78
N ALA A 126 2.16 2.99 -17.45
CA ALA A 126 2.74 3.09 -18.78
C ALA A 126 4.20 2.65 -18.82
N HIS A 127 5.00 3.08 -17.83
CA HIS A 127 6.38 2.69 -17.69
C HIS A 127 6.54 1.16 -17.50
N LEU A 128 5.79 0.58 -16.57
CA LEU A 128 5.88 -0.86 -16.28
C LEU A 128 5.43 -1.71 -17.48
N LEU A 129 4.38 -1.29 -18.20
CA LEU A 129 3.95 -1.95 -19.42
C LEU A 129 5.02 -1.87 -20.52
N SER A 130 5.68 -0.73 -20.67
CA SER A 130 6.79 -0.58 -21.64
C SER A 130 7.99 -1.46 -21.31
N GLN A 131 8.15 -1.87 -20.06
CA GLN A 131 9.17 -2.83 -19.61
C GLN A 131 8.73 -4.29 -19.77
N GLY A 132 7.58 -4.55 -20.38
CA GLY A 132 7.02 -5.91 -20.55
C GLY A 132 6.60 -6.56 -19.25
N ILE A 133 6.26 -5.77 -18.22
CA ILE A 133 5.81 -6.29 -16.94
C ILE A 133 4.31 -6.57 -17.00
N ASP A 134 3.95 -7.83 -16.87
CA ASP A 134 2.57 -8.29 -16.84
C ASP A 134 1.97 -8.27 -15.43
N GLY A 135 0.62 -8.35 -15.36
CA GLY A 135 -0.12 -8.44 -14.10
C GLY A 135 -0.29 -7.10 -13.37
N ILE A 136 -0.04 -5.97 -14.06
CA ILE A 136 -0.27 -4.64 -13.50
C ILE A 136 -1.77 -4.38 -13.46
N PRO A 137 -2.34 -3.88 -12.32
CA PRO A 137 -3.75 -3.57 -12.25
C PRO A 137 -4.21 -2.58 -13.31
N ALA A 138 -5.35 -2.86 -13.92
CA ALA A 138 -5.88 -2.06 -15.05
C ALA A 138 -6.35 -0.66 -14.64
N ASN A 139 -6.69 -0.47 -13.36
CA ASN A 139 -7.18 0.81 -12.84
C ASN A 139 -6.33 1.34 -11.68
N ASN A 140 -6.39 2.65 -11.48
CA ASN A 140 -5.57 3.34 -10.49
C ASN A 140 -5.93 2.94 -9.05
N THR A 141 -7.20 2.69 -8.76
CA THR A 141 -7.63 2.27 -7.43
C THR A 141 -6.98 0.94 -7.02
N ALA A 142 -6.91 -0.01 -7.94
CA ALA A 142 -6.25 -1.29 -7.66
C ALA A 142 -4.72 -1.12 -7.47
N VAL A 143 -4.08 -0.20 -8.22
CA VAL A 143 -2.66 0.16 -7.97
C VAL A 143 -2.49 0.77 -6.58
N PHE A 144 -3.39 1.68 -6.18
CA PHE A 144 -3.35 2.30 -4.85
C PHE A 144 -3.53 1.28 -3.73
N ASN A 145 -4.46 0.34 -3.89
CA ASN A 145 -4.68 -0.73 -2.91
C ASN A 145 -3.42 -1.57 -2.75
N VAL A 146 -2.78 -1.99 -3.84
CA VAL A 146 -1.51 -2.75 -3.75
C VAL A 146 -0.43 -1.95 -3.02
N LEU A 147 -0.25 -0.67 -3.34
CA LEU A 147 0.73 0.19 -2.66
C LEU A 147 0.39 0.39 -1.17
N GLN A 148 -0.89 0.53 -0.83
CA GLN A 148 -1.35 0.70 0.54
C GLN A 148 -1.23 -0.59 1.35
N ASP A 149 -1.64 -1.74 0.81
CA ASP A 149 -1.57 -3.05 1.46
C ASP A 149 -0.12 -3.43 1.83
N HIS A 150 0.84 -2.93 1.05
CA HIS A 150 2.27 -3.12 1.31
C HIS A 150 2.92 -1.97 2.10
N GLY A 151 2.12 -1.06 2.66
CA GLY A 151 2.61 0.01 3.53
C GLY A 151 3.44 1.09 2.82
N MET A 152 3.33 1.19 1.49
CA MET A 152 4.04 2.21 0.69
C MET A 152 3.31 3.55 0.71
N LEU A 153 1.98 3.53 0.83
CA LEU A 153 1.17 4.73 1.00
C LEU A 153 0.80 4.95 2.46
N GLN A 154 0.82 6.20 2.87
CA GLN A 154 0.27 6.62 4.15
C GLN A 154 -1.22 6.93 3.94
N PRO A 155 -2.14 6.15 4.53
CA PRO A 155 -3.57 6.36 4.37
C PRO A 155 -4.06 7.58 5.14
N THR A 156 -5.20 8.10 4.73
CA THR A 156 -5.97 9.11 5.48
C THR A 156 -6.48 8.52 6.80
N SER A 157 -6.98 9.36 7.69
CA SER A 157 -7.57 8.93 8.98
C SER A 157 -8.76 7.99 8.82
N ASP A 158 -9.47 8.06 7.69
CA ASP A 158 -10.59 7.17 7.32
C ASP A 158 -10.14 5.98 6.44
N GLY A 159 -8.83 5.72 6.36
CA GLY A 159 -8.25 4.55 5.70
C GLY A 159 -8.16 4.62 4.17
N LYS A 160 -8.42 5.76 3.55
CA LYS A 160 -8.31 5.92 2.10
C LYS A 160 -6.86 6.15 1.66
N ALA A 161 -6.50 5.63 0.49
CA ALA A 161 -5.18 5.82 -0.11
C ALA A 161 -4.94 7.23 -0.63
N VAL A 162 -6.00 7.94 -0.98
CA VAL A 162 -5.95 9.23 -1.68
C VAL A 162 -6.36 10.36 -0.75
N TRP A 163 -5.48 11.34 -0.63
CA TRP A 163 -5.67 12.57 0.12
C TRP A 163 -6.23 13.67 -0.79
N ARG A 164 -7.05 14.55 -0.23
CA ARG A 164 -7.36 15.85 -0.83
C ARG A 164 -6.55 16.90 -0.12
N ALA A 165 -5.81 17.70 -0.88
CA ALA A 165 -4.99 18.75 -0.31
C ALA A 165 -4.84 19.91 -1.29
N THR A 166 -4.73 21.11 -0.72
CA THR A 166 -4.45 22.33 -1.48
C THR A 166 -2.96 22.64 -1.38
N VAL A 167 -2.35 22.78 -2.55
CA VAL A 167 -0.95 23.14 -2.68
C VAL A 167 -0.85 24.63 -3.00
N THR A 168 -0.05 25.36 -2.23
CA THR A 168 0.18 26.80 -2.43
C THR A 168 1.67 27.07 -2.58
N SER A 169 2.06 27.70 -3.68
CA SER A 169 3.44 28.13 -3.91
C SER A 169 3.75 29.45 -3.24
N THR A 170 5.05 29.79 -3.11
CA THR A 170 5.51 31.08 -2.60
C THR A 170 5.14 32.26 -3.50
N THR A 171 4.79 31.98 -4.77
CA THR A 171 4.32 32.99 -5.75
C THR A 171 2.83 33.29 -5.63
N GLY A 172 2.10 32.61 -4.71
CA GLY A 172 0.67 32.79 -4.52
C GLY A 172 -0.21 31.89 -5.41
N TRP A 173 0.39 31.07 -6.30
CA TRP A 173 -0.37 30.05 -7.00
C TRP A 173 -0.91 29.02 -6.01
N SER A 174 -2.19 28.66 -6.13
CA SER A 174 -2.85 27.73 -5.23
C SER A 174 -3.83 26.85 -5.99
N HIS A 175 -3.80 25.54 -5.76
CA HIS A 175 -4.69 24.59 -6.41
C HIS A 175 -4.92 23.35 -5.55
N SER A 176 -6.14 22.78 -5.60
CA SER A 176 -6.48 21.53 -4.89
C SER A 176 -6.24 20.31 -5.78
N PHE A 177 -5.66 19.28 -5.18
CA PHE A 177 -5.31 18.03 -5.85
C PHE A 177 -5.80 16.81 -5.09
N THR A 178 -5.90 15.70 -5.79
CA THR A 178 -5.93 14.37 -5.21
C THR A 178 -4.51 13.80 -5.20
N LEU A 179 -4.00 13.51 -4.02
CA LEU A 179 -2.59 13.16 -3.80
C LEU A 179 -2.44 11.78 -3.14
N LEU A 180 -1.36 11.10 -3.47
CA LEU A 180 -0.84 9.97 -2.71
C LEU A 180 0.25 10.48 -1.77
N ARG A 181 0.28 10.00 -0.53
CA ARG A 181 1.30 10.36 0.45
C ARG A 181 2.22 9.17 0.71
N LEU A 182 3.52 9.38 0.56
CA LEU A 182 4.56 8.38 0.79
C LEU A 182 5.59 8.89 1.79
N ALA A 183 6.24 7.95 2.49
CA ALA A 183 7.44 8.29 3.25
C ALA A 183 8.62 8.51 2.29
N PRO A 184 9.32 9.66 2.34
CA PRO A 184 10.45 9.93 1.45
C PRO A 184 11.57 8.89 1.52
N ALA A 185 11.76 8.24 2.67
CA ALA A 185 12.73 7.17 2.87
C ALA A 185 12.47 5.91 2.03
N LEU A 186 11.27 5.73 1.49
CA LEU A 186 10.98 4.66 0.53
C LEU A 186 11.65 4.89 -0.83
N ILE A 187 11.93 6.15 -1.15
CA ILE A 187 12.40 6.58 -2.47
C ILE A 187 13.88 6.92 -2.45
N TRP A 188 14.32 7.72 -1.48
CA TRP A 188 15.67 8.24 -1.39
C TRP A 188 16.38 7.81 -0.11
N GLU A 189 17.66 7.54 -0.24
CA GLU A 189 18.55 7.51 0.91
C GLU A 189 18.79 8.93 1.44
N SER A 190 19.24 9.03 2.71
CA SER A 190 19.31 10.34 3.41
C SER A 190 20.13 11.41 2.69
N GLY A 191 21.13 11.02 1.88
CA GLY A 191 21.98 11.96 1.15
C GLY A 191 21.49 12.31 -0.26
N GLU A 192 20.51 11.60 -0.80
CA GLU A 192 20.01 11.78 -2.17
C GLU A 192 18.67 12.55 -2.22
N ARG A 193 18.12 12.86 -1.08
CA ARG A 193 16.81 13.51 -0.97
C ARG A 193 16.85 14.93 -1.52
N PRO A 194 15.97 15.32 -2.48
CA PRO A 194 15.86 16.68 -2.97
C PRO A 194 15.50 17.68 -1.87
N ALA A 195 15.78 18.96 -2.10
CA ALA A 195 15.35 20.02 -1.20
C ALA A 195 13.80 20.04 -1.08
N PRO A 196 13.25 20.33 0.11
CA PRO A 196 11.82 20.42 0.30
C PRO A 196 11.20 21.53 -0.57
N PHE A 197 9.91 21.36 -0.88
CA PHE A 197 9.11 22.40 -1.53
C PHE A 197 8.99 23.63 -0.64
N ALA A 198 9.27 24.80 -1.20
CA ALA A 198 9.24 26.06 -0.45
C ALA A 198 7.82 26.57 -0.15
N GLY A 199 6.79 26.02 -0.81
CA GLY A 199 5.38 26.31 -0.55
C GLY A 199 4.77 25.43 0.55
N THR A 200 3.46 25.32 0.56
CA THR A 200 2.70 24.52 1.53
C THR A 200 1.78 23.51 0.87
N VAL A 201 1.58 22.36 1.53
CA VAL A 201 0.57 21.37 1.21
C VAL A 201 -0.35 21.27 2.41
N VAL A 202 -1.58 21.73 2.27
CA VAL A 202 -2.58 21.75 3.35
C VAL A 202 -3.66 20.73 3.03
N ILE A 203 -3.88 19.78 3.95
CA ILE A 203 -4.92 18.77 3.81
C ILE A 203 -6.28 19.44 3.90
N ASP A 204 -7.13 19.20 2.89
CA ASP A 204 -8.50 19.68 2.91
C ASP A 204 -9.27 18.89 3.98
N THR A 205 -9.65 19.54 5.06
CA THR A 205 -10.59 18.97 6.03
C THR A 205 -11.93 18.83 5.33
N VAL A 206 -12.40 17.60 5.12
CA VAL A 206 -13.78 17.37 4.63
C VAL A 206 -14.71 18.03 5.63
N PRO A 207 -15.53 19.03 5.26
CA PRO A 207 -16.55 19.53 6.16
C PRO A 207 -17.44 18.35 6.54
N ALA A 208 -17.69 18.15 7.83
CA ALA A 208 -18.65 17.16 8.32
C ALA A 208 -19.93 17.27 7.48
N ASP A 209 -20.36 16.13 6.94
CA ASP A 209 -21.44 16.02 5.97
C ASP A 209 -22.70 16.77 6.47
N LYS A 210 -23.01 17.93 5.87
CA LYS A 210 -24.22 18.71 6.18
C LYS A 210 -25.52 17.94 5.90
N ASN A 211 -25.43 16.73 5.34
CA ASN A 211 -26.55 15.84 5.11
C ASN A 211 -26.85 14.89 6.29
N ALA A 212 -25.97 14.75 7.26
CA ALA A 212 -26.22 13.94 8.45
C ALA A 212 -27.33 14.59 9.33
N ASP A 213 -27.27 15.91 9.51
CA ASP A 213 -28.28 16.66 10.27
C ASP A 213 -29.66 16.70 9.56
N ARG A 214 -29.68 16.64 8.24
CA ARG A 214 -30.93 16.62 7.48
C ARG A 214 -31.65 15.26 7.53
N ARG A 215 -30.91 14.17 7.77
CA ARG A 215 -31.49 12.82 7.93
C ARG A 215 -32.08 12.62 9.34
N LEU A 216 -31.55 13.27 10.36
CA LEU A 216 -32.08 13.24 11.72
C LEU A 216 -33.34 14.10 11.88
N ALA A 217 -33.47 15.17 11.07
CA ALA A 217 -34.63 16.05 11.12
C ALA A 217 -35.88 15.52 10.34
N THR A 218 -35.77 14.39 9.65
CA THR A 218 -36.83 13.83 8.79
C THR A 218 -37.37 12.49 9.31
N GLN A 219 -37.08 12.10 10.55
CA GLN A 219 -37.81 10.99 11.18
C GLN A 219 -39.15 11.50 11.71
N PRO A 220 -40.29 11.02 11.19
CA PRO A 220 -41.58 11.36 11.76
C PRO A 220 -41.68 10.74 13.16
N ALA A 221 -42.06 11.54 14.12
CA ALA A 221 -42.38 11.08 15.46
C ALA A 221 -43.44 9.97 15.37
N ILE A 222 -43.10 8.78 15.85
CA ILE A 222 -44.02 7.67 15.99
C ILE A 222 -45.03 8.11 17.05
N GLY A 223 -46.24 8.38 16.55
CA GLY A 223 -47.37 8.86 17.35
C GLY A 223 -47.82 7.84 18.38
N ALA A 224 -48.19 8.36 19.54
CA ALA A 224 -48.86 7.68 20.61
C ALA A 224 -50.16 7.05 20.13
N GLU A 225 -50.42 5.82 20.52
CA GLU A 225 -51.69 5.13 20.36
C GLU A 225 -52.81 5.86 21.15
N PRO A 226 -54.03 6.01 20.59
CA PRO A 226 -55.17 6.41 21.36
C PRO A 226 -55.79 5.20 22.09
N THR A 227 -55.80 5.24 23.39
CA THR A 227 -56.60 4.41 24.28
C THR A 227 -58.08 4.55 23.92
N SER A 228 -58.68 3.48 23.47
CA SER A 228 -60.16 3.38 23.36
C SER A 228 -60.75 2.93 24.70
N GLU A 229 -61.35 3.88 25.44
CA GLU A 229 -62.26 3.57 26.50
C GLU A 229 -63.54 2.95 25.96
N GLY A 230 -64.02 1.94 26.68
CA GLY A 230 -65.23 1.24 26.40
C GLY A 230 -66.46 2.06 26.69
N GLN A 231 -67.53 1.75 25.98
CA GLN A 231 -68.88 2.00 26.42
C GLN A 231 -69.70 0.73 26.24
N GLU A 232 -70.14 0.24 27.40
CA GLU A 232 -71.20 -0.72 27.55
C GLU A 232 -72.56 -0.07 27.28
N THR A 233 -73.46 -0.90 26.82
CA THR A 233 -74.90 -1.05 27.15
C THR A 233 -75.98 -0.32 26.30
N PRO A 234 -77.19 -0.84 26.34
CA PRO A 234 -77.85 -1.98 27.00
C PRO A 234 -78.28 -3.08 26.03
#